data_ea38d9cb8d1f86cd499b7e2717593412
#
_entry.id   ea38d9cb8d1f86cd499b7e2717593412
#
_cell.length_a   1.000
_cell.length_b   1.000
_cell.length_c   1.000
_cell.angle_alpha   90.00
_cell.angle_beta   90.00
_cell.angle_gamma   90.00
#
_symmetry.space_group_name_H-M   'P 1'
#
loop_
_entity.id
_entity.type
_entity.pdbx_description
1 polymer ?
#
loop_
_entity_poly.entity_id
_entity_poly.type
_entity_poly.pdbx_seq_one_letter_code
_entity_poly.pdbx_strand_id
1 'polypeptide(L)'
;MAPDRLQNRMRRALIFFLLVVFSAKADVLFQDDRQGHGYIFESDQKDVEETVSRDEVIGIASDWAQSFYQDESLEVADIELRFDPLRFWLVTFKKAGTDEAFYAVVLPDGTVVEPQDEERI
;
A
#
# COMPACT_ATOMS: atom_id res chain seq x y z
N MET A 1 4.81 22.34 44.33
CA MET A 1 3.62 21.72 43.84
C MET A 1 3.44 21.92 42.36
N ALA A 2 3.40 23.13 41.88
CA ALA A 2 3.24 23.36 40.47
C ALA A 2 4.34 22.71 39.60
N PRO A 3 5.59 22.69 40.04
CA PRO A 3 6.63 22.08 39.22
C PRO A 3 6.38 20.61 38.93
N ASP A 4 5.82 19.90 39.88
CA ASP A 4 5.59 18.49 39.68
C ASP A 4 4.53 18.25 38.60
N ARG A 5 3.53 19.07 38.59
CA ARG A 5 2.49 18.92 37.56
C ARG A 5 3.01 19.21 36.20
N LEU A 6 3.83 20.23 36.08
CA LEU A 6 4.41 20.54 34.78
C LEU A 6 5.25 19.41 34.26
N GLN A 7 6.06 18.82 35.12
CA GLN A 7 6.89 17.73 34.69
C GLN A 7 6.07 16.55 34.24
N ASN A 8 4.97 16.29 34.90
CA ASN A 8 4.12 15.18 34.51
C ASN A 8 3.52 15.41 33.15
N ARG A 9 3.11 16.62 32.87
CA ARG A 9 2.55 16.94 31.56
C ARG A 9 3.58 16.77 30.47
N MET A 10 4.77 17.22 30.72
CA MET A 10 5.83 17.11 29.72
C MET A 10 6.15 15.66 29.43
N ARG A 11 6.19 14.82 30.45
CA ARG A 11 6.45 13.42 30.24
C ARG A 11 5.37 12.77 29.41
N ARG A 12 4.13 13.09 29.67
CA ARG A 12 3.05 12.52 28.89
C ARG A 12 3.15 12.96 27.44
N ALA A 13 3.45 14.21 27.22
CA ALA A 13 3.57 14.71 25.86
C ALA A 13 4.67 13.99 25.10
N LEU A 14 5.79 13.75 25.77
CA LEU A 14 6.90 13.06 25.13
C LEU A 14 6.54 11.63 24.78
N ILE A 15 5.88 10.93 25.67
CA ILE A 15 5.49 9.56 25.41
C ILE A 15 4.53 9.50 24.24
N PHE A 16 3.58 10.40 24.22
CA PHE A 16 2.62 10.43 23.15
C PHE A 16 3.31 10.72 21.81
N PHE A 17 4.25 11.63 21.82
CA PHE A 17 4.99 11.95 20.62
C PHE A 17 5.76 10.75 20.08
N LEU A 18 6.37 9.99 20.97
CA LEU A 18 7.10 8.81 20.54
C LEU A 18 6.19 7.79 19.90
N LEU A 19 4.98 7.62 20.41
CA LEU A 19 4.04 6.71 19.80
C LEU A 19 3.67 7.13 18.39
N VAL A 20 3.48 8.43 18.21
CA VAL A 20 3.15 8.93 16.89
C VAL A 20 4.29 8.65 15.91
N VAL A 21 5.52 8.87 16.36
CA VAL A 21 6.68 8.61 15.51
C VAL A 21 6.74 7.13 15.13
N PHE A 22 6.49 6.25 16.08
CA PHE A 22 6.52 4.83 15.78
C PHE A 22 5.43 4.43 14.79
N SER A 23 4.27 5.03 14.89
CA SER A 23 3.17 4.63 14.03
C SER A 23 3.32 5.16 12.62
N ALA A 24 4.32 6.00 12.36
CA ALA A 24 4.51 6.57 11.04
C ALA A 24 5.65 5.89 10.29
N LYS A 25 5.67 4.56 10.31
CA LYS A 25 6.79 3.84 9.70
C LYS A 25 6.45 3.10 8.43
N ALA A 26 5.26 3.29 7.90
CA ALA A 26 4.89 2.62 6.66
C ALA A 26 5.66 3.19 5.49
N ASP A 27 6.12 2.30 4.60
CA ASP A 27 6.81 2.70 3.39
C ASP A 27 5.84 2.74 2.24
N VAL A 28 5.99 3.75 1.39
CA VAL A 28 5.19 3.83 0.17
C VAL A 28 5.83 2.93 -0.87
N LEU A 29 5.11 1.92 -1.30
CA LEU A 29 5.59 0.98 -2.29
C LEU A 29 5.33 1.49 -3.70
N PHE A 30 4.16 2.05 -3.90
CA PHE A 30 3.76 2.52 -5.21
C PHE A 30 2.70 3.60 -5.05
N GLN A 31 2.73 4.58 -5.93
CA GLN A 31 1.76 5.66 -5.91
C GLN A 31 1.19 5.84 -7.30
N ASP A 32 -0.13 5.76 -7.41
CA ASP A 32 -0.83 5.96 -8.66
C ASP A 32 -1.29 7.41 -8.72
N ASP A 33 -0.63 8.19 -9.57
CA ASP A 33 -0.87 9.63 -9.66
C ASP A 33 -1.88 9.98 -10.70
N ARG A 34 -2.98 9.32 -10.72
CA ARG A 34 -4.01 9.61 -11.66
C ARG A 34 -4.57 11.00 -11.43
N GLN A 35 -4.95 11.65 -12.50
CA GLN A 35 -5.44 13.00 -12.40
C GLN A 35 -6.72 13.05 -11.59
N GLY A 36 -6.73 13.80 -10.52
CA GLY A 36 -7.91 13.99 -9.72
C GLY A 36 -8.28 12.85 -8.80
N HIS A 37 -7.56 11.74 -8.86
CA HIS A 37 -7.91 10.59 -8.05
C HIS A 37 -6.76 9.60 -8.07
N GLY A 38 -6.07 9.48 -7.00
CA GLY A 38 -4.93 8.60 -6.91
C GLY A 38 -5.01 7.67 -5.74
N TYR A 39 -4.16 6.66 -5.74
CA TYR A 39 -4.07 5.70 -4.68
C TYR A 39 -2.64 5.57 -4.22
N ILE A 40 -2.46 5.40 -2.92
CA ILE A 40 -1.15 5.19 -2.34
C ILE A 40 -1.12 3.79 -1.73
N PHE A 41 -0.16 2.98 -2.16
CA PHE A 41 0.02 1.64 -1.63
C PHE A 41 1.17 1.67 -0.63
N GLU A 42 0.86 1.49 0.64
CA GLU A 42 1.84 1.55 1.72
C GLU A 42 1.84 0.25 2.51
N SER A 43 2.99 -0.10 3.05
CA SER A 43 3.07 -1.27 3.92
C SER A 43 4.07 -1.01 5.03
N ASP A 44 3.72 -1.44 6.24
CA ASP A 44 4.64 -1.39 7.37
C ASP A 44 5.34 -2.73 7.58
N GLN A 45 5.09 -3.69 6.72
CA GLN A 45 5.75 -4.98 6.81
C GLN A 45 7.13 -4.90 6.20
N LYS A 46 8.02 -5.69 6.74
CA LYS A 46 9.35 -5.81 6.16
C LYS A 46 9.30 -6.88 5.09
N ASP A 47 10.46 -7.18 4.50
CA ASP A 47 10.50 -8.22 3.49
C ASP A 47 9.86 -9.49 4.04
N VAL A 48 8.89 -10.01 3.32
CA VAL A 48 8.25 -11.26 3.70
C VAL A 48 8.77 -12.36 2.81
N GLU A 49 8.63 -13.58 3.28
CA GLU A 49 9.14 -14.73 2.55
C GLU A 49 8.31 -14.97 1.31
N GLU A 50 8.97 -15.36 0.24
CA GLU A 50 8.29 -15.59 -1.01
C GLU A 50 7.67 -16.97 -1.01
N THR A 51 6.36 -17.05 -0.95
CA THR A 51 5.65 -18.32 -0.88
C THR A 51 4.64 -18.50 -2.01
N VAL A 52 4.43 -17.50 -2.85
CA VAL A 52 3.52 -17.63 -3.99
C VAL A 52 4.30 -17.44 -5.28
N SER A 53 3.86 -18.09 -6.33
CA SER A 53 4.48 -18.00 -7.65
C SER A 53 3.94 -16.80 -8.39
N ARG A 54 4.59 -16.46 -9.50
CA ARG A 54 4.14 -15.38 -10.36
C ARG A 54 2.71 -15.62 -10.85
N ASP A 55 2.41 -16.85 -11.23
CA ASP A 55 1.06 -17.16 -11.72
C ASP A 55 0.03 -17.02 -10.63
N GLU A 56 0.38 -17.41 -9.42
CA GLU A 56 -0.53 -17.23 -8.29
C GLU A 56 -0.77 -15.76 -8.01
N VAL A 57 0.29 -14.95 -8.13
CA VAL A 57 0.16 -13.51 -7.93
C VAL A 57 -0.81 -12.92 -8.95
N ILE A 58 -0.74 -13.35 -10.21
CA ILE A 58 -1.63 -12.87 -11.24
C ILE A 58 -3.08 -13.15 -10.86
N GLY A 59 -3.37 -14.36 -10.39
CA GLY A 59 -4.71 -14.72 -9.98
C GLY A 59 -5.20 -13.90 -8.80
N ILE A 60 -4.34 -13.77 -7.78
CA ILE A 60 -4.69 -13.01 -6.59
C ILE A 60 -4.95 -11.56 -6.96
N ALA A 61 -4.07 -10.96 -7.74
CA ALA A 61 -4.19 -9.56 -8.11
C ALA A 61 -5.41 -9.31 -8.98
N SER A 62 -5.70 -10.23 -9.90
CA SER A 62 -6.85 -10.08 -10.80
C SER A 62 -8.16 -10.11 -10.01
N ASP A 63 -8.29 -11.07 -9.11
CA ASP A 63 -9.50 -11.17 -8.31
C ASP A 63 -9.68 -9.92 -7.46
N TRP A 64 -8.60 -9.46 -6.85
CA TRP A 64 -8.67 -8.27 -6.01
C TRP A 64 -9.02 -7.04 -6.83
N ALA A 65 -8.36 -6.85 -7.97
CA ALA A 65 -8.53 -5.64 -8.77
C ALA A 65 -9.94 -5.54 -9.33
N GLN A 66 -10.47 -6.64 -9.84
CA GLN A 66 -11.81 -6.62 -10.40
C GLN A 66 -12.84 -6.28 -9.33
N SER A 67 -12.61 -6.73 -8.13
CA SER A 67 -13.51 -6.41 -7.02
C SER A 67 -13.31 -4.98 -6.52
N PHE A 68 -12.06 -4.59 -6.30
CA PHE A 68 -11.78 -3.28 -5.73
C PHE A 68 -12.20 -2.16 -6.68
N TYR A 69 -11.84 -2.29 -7.95
CA TYR A 69 -12.17 -1.27 -8.94
C TYR A 69 -13.56 -1.48 -9.54
N GLN A 70 -14.22 -2.57 -9.16
CA GLN A 70 -15.58 -2.90 -9.62
C GLN A 70 -15.65 -2.94 -11.15
N ASP A 71 -14.70 -3.64 -11.76
CA ASP A 71 -14.62 -3.72 -13.21
C ASP A 71 -14.10 -5.08 -13.61
N GLU A 72 -14.99 -5.94 -14.08
CA GLU A 72 -14.63 -7.30 -14.45
C GLU A 72 -13.89 -7.35 -15.79
N SER A 73 -13.81 -6.25 -16.49
CA SER A 73 -13.13 -6.24 -17.79
C SER A 73 -11.64 -5.98 -17.66
N LEU A 74 -11.13 -5.79 -16.45
CA LEU A 74 -9.70 -5.53 -16.25
C LEU A 74 -8.88 -6.75 -16.62
N GLU A 75 -7.82 -6.53 -17.41
CA GLU A 75 -6.92 -7.58 -17.84
C GLU A 75 -5.50 -7.20 -17.47
N VAL A 76 -4.71 -8.19 -17.13
CA VAL A 76 -3.32 -7.94 -16.78
C VAL A 76 -2.56 -7.49 -18.01
N ALA A 77 -1.93 -6.32 -17.90
CA ALA A 77 -1.10 -5.78 -18.97
C ALA A 77 0.38 -6.00 -18.66
N ASP A 78 0.75 -6.03 -17.39
CA ASP A 78 2.15 -6.18 -17.03
C ASP A 78 2.25 -6.66 -15.58
N ILE A 79 3.33 -7.36 -15.26
CA ILE A 79 3.61 -7.77 -13.90
C ILE A 79 5.11 -7.65 -13.70
N GLU A 80 5.50 -7.01 -12.61
CA GLU A 80 6.88 -6.67 -12.36
C GLU A 80 7.23 -6.92 -10.90
N LEU A 81 8.32 -7.61 -10.65
CA LEU A 81 8.81 -7.80 -9.29
C LEU A 81 9.75 -6.66 -8.97
N ARG A 82 9.43 -5.91 -7.94
CA ARG A 82 10.24 -4.78 -7.50
C ARG A 82 10.91 -5.10 -6.17
N PHE A 83 12.00 -4.40 -5.90
CA PHE A 83 12.81 -4.71 -4.72
C PHE A 83 13.01 -3.53 -3.79
N ASP A 84 12.46 -2.38 -4.09
CA ASP A 84 12.70 -1.18 -3.30
C ASP A 84 11.37 -0.47 -3.04
N PRO A 85 11.04 -0.15 -1.80
CA PRO A 85 11.82 -0.29 -0.57
C PRO A 85 11.87 -1.69 0.00
N LEU A 86 11.02 -2.58 -0.49
CA LEU A 86 11.07 -3.99 -0.15
C LEU A 86 10.52 -4.75 -1.35
N ARG A 87 10.58 -6.07 -1.32
CA ARG A 87 10.13 -6.85 -2.47
C ARG A 87 8.61 -6.84 -2.55
N PHE A 88 8.09 -6.59 -3.73
CA PHE A 88 6.66 -6.69 -3.98
C PHE A 88 6.42 -6.84 -5.48
N TRP A 89 5.25 -7.37 -5.81
CA TRP A 89 4.81 -7.49 -7.19
C TRP A 89 3.93 -6.30 -7.52
N LEU A 90 4.23 -5.62 -8.61
CA LEU A 90 3.37 -4.57 -9.12
C LEU A 90 2.67 -5.13 -10.36
N VAL A 91 1.36 -5.22 -10.30
CA VAL A 91 0.57 -5.75 -11.40
C VAL A 91 -0.22 -4.60 -12.01
N THR A 92 -0.06 -4.43 -13.31
CA THR A 92 -0.73 -3.37 -14.04
C THR A 92 -1.86 -3.99 -14.86
N PHE A 93 -3.02 -3.37 -14.79
CA PHE A 93 -4.19 -3.82 -15.51
C PHE A 93 -4.64 -2.74 -16.49
N LYS A 94 -5.30 -3.16 -17.54
CA LYS A 94 -5.95 -2.23 -18.46
C LYS A 94 -7.41 -2.57 -18.57
N LYS A 95 -8.20 -1.53 -18.73
CA LYS A 95 -9.62 -1.70 -18.95
C LYS A 95 -9.84 -1.94 -20.44
N ALA A 96 -10.66 -2.93 -20.77
CA ALA A 96 -10.89 -3.29 -22.16
C ALA A 96 -11.35 -2.09 -22.94
N GLY A 97 -10.70 -1.87 -24.10
CA GLY A 97 -11.08 -0.78 -24.98
C GLY A 97 -10.54 0.59 -24.60
N THR A 98 -9.70 0.68 -23.58
CA THR A 98 -9.12 1.96 -23.18
C THR A 98 -7.65 1.79 -22.89
N ASP A 99 -6.96 2.92 -22.70
CA ASP A 99 -5.58 2.92 -22.26
C ASP A 99 -5.46 3.20 -20.76
N GLU A 100 -6.59 3.21 -20.07
CA GLU A 100 -6.59 3.52 -18.65
C GLU A 100 -5.95 2.38 -17.87
N ALA A 101 -5.01 2.70 -16.99
CA ALA A 101 -4.27 1.71 -16.25
C ALA A 101 -4.73 1.66 -14.79
N PHE A 102 -4.74 0.46 -14.25
CA PHE A 102 -5.08 0.22 -12.85
C PHE A 102 -4.00 -0.66 -12.25
N TYR A 103 -3.83 -0.60 -10.94
CA TYR A 103 -2.68 -1.26 -10.32
C TYR A 103 -3.08 -2.07 -9.10
N ALA A 104 -2.32 -3.11 -8.85
CA ALA A 104 -2.40 -3.90 -7.62
C ALA A 104 -0.99 -4.14 -7.13
N VAL A 105 -0.83 -4.15 -5.82
CA VAL A 105 0.46 -4.45 -5.18
C VAL A 105 0.28 -5.69 -4.33
N VAL A 106 1.10 -6.71 -4.59
CA VAL A 106 1.01 -7.99 -3.89
C VAL A 106 2.38 -8.30 -3.31
N LEU A 107 2.41 -8.63 -2.03
CA LEU A 107 3.66 -9.01 -1.38
C LEU A 107 4.04 -10.43 -1.77
N PRO A 108 5.30 -10.82 -1.59
CA PRO A 108 5.75 -12.14 -2.02
C PRO A 108 5.03 -13.31 -1.38
N ASP A 109 4.35 -13.08 -0.26
CA ASP A 109 3.58 -14.14 0.40
C ASP A 109 2.13 -14.15 -0.05
N GLY A 110 1.75 -13.33 -1.01
CA GLY A 110 0.37 -13.30 -1.51
C GLY A 110 -0.52 -12.28 -0.86
N THR A 111 -0.03 -11.54 0.11
CA THR A 111 -0.82 -10.50 0.76
C THR A 111 -1.04 -9.33 -0.19
N VAL A 112 -2.27 -8.94 -0.39
CA VAL A 112 -2.57 -7.77 -1.21
C VAL A 112 -2.50 -6.53 -0.34
N VAL A 113 -1.78 -5.51 -0.83
CA VAL A 113 -1.67 -4.26 -0.09
C VAL A 113 -2.86 -3.39 -0.46
N GLU A 114 -3.69 -3.07 0.53
CA GLU A 114 -4.86 -2.23 0.28
C GLU A 114 -4.42 -0.78 0.15
N PRO A 115 -4.80 -0.12 -0.94
CA PRO A 115 -4.37 1.25 -1.13
C PRO A 115 -5.20 2.23 -0.34
N GLN A 116 -4.65 3.41 -0.12
CA GLN A 116 -5.35 4.51 0.49
C GLN A 116 -5.68 5.54 -0.57
N ASP A 117 -6.84 6.13 -0.43
CA ASP A 117 -7.28 7.17 -1.36
C ASP A 117 -6.50 8.44 -1.05
N GLU A 118 -5.82 8.96 -2.08
CA GLU A 118 -5.00 10.12 -1.90
C GLU A 118 -5.76 11.40 -1.95
N GLU A 119 -7.02 11.33 -2.35
CA GLU A 119 -7.75 12.51 -2.54
C GLU A 119 -8.33 12.99 -1.30
N ARG A 120 -7.79 13.34 -0.35
CA ARG A 120 -8.44 13.72 0.83
C ARG A 120 -8.19 15.11 1.14
N ILE A 121 -7.90 15.89 0.43
CA ILE A 121 -7.71 17.22 0.85
C ILE A 121 -8.89 18.10 0.60
#